data_180b5324a340f58464bf879acf4af1db
#
_entry.id   180b5324a340f58464bf879acf4af1db
#
_cell.length_a   1.000
_cell.length_b   1.000
_cell.length_c   1.000
_cell.angle_alpha   90.00
_cell.angle_beta   90.00
_cell.angle_gamma   90.00
#
_symmetry.space_group_name_H-M   'P 1'
#
loop_
_entity.id
_entity.type
_entity.pdbx_description
1 polymer ?
#
loop_
_entity_poly.entity_id
_entity_poly.type
_entity_poly.pdbx_seq_one_letter_code
_entity_poly.pdbx_strand_id
1 'polypeptide(L)'
;MYVDSAYWRNSRIDFKDRRHPLFVGSCGTYRLLSITKLPTHRPRGRIDFQLLYVAAGKGHFYYNGKEHIIPAGNMVLYRPREEQRYYYYGADHTEVFWIHFTGSDVTNILRHYGFKDGEHVIHSGTSLEYSHIFQQIIGELKECQPHYEEACIYRLHLLFILLDPCHLYPFAFTLKGSLDSICHS
;
A
#
# COMPACT_ATOMS: atom_id res chain seq x y z
N MET A 1 -8.26 -17.08 -11.67
CA MET A 1 -7.88 -15.93 -10.82
C MET A 1 -8.74 -15.95 -9.57
N TYR A 2 -8.12 -15.88 -8.41
CA TYR A 2 -8.82 -15.63 -7.15
C TYR A 2 -8.86 -14.12 -6.89
N VAL A 3 -10.01 -13.60 -6.47
CA VAL A 3 -10.22 -12.19 -6.12
C VAL A 3 -11.03 -12.14 -4.85
N ASP A 4 -10.57 -11.38 -3.88
CA ASP A 4 -11.33 -11.01 -2.69
C ASP A 4 -11.21 -9.51 -2.45
N SER A 5 -12.33 -8.81 -2.28
CA SER A 5 -12.31 -7.36 -2.13
C SER A 5 -13.57 -6.84 -1.44
N ALA A 6 -13.40 -5.74 -0.73
CA ALA A 6 -14.48 -5.04 -0.06
C ALA A 6 -14.33 -3.53 -0.22
N TYR A 7 -15.47 -2.84 -0.20
CA TYR A 7 -15.57 -1.42 -0.47
C TYR A 7 -16.45 -0.76 0.60
N TRP A 8 -16.05 0.40 1.08
CA TRP A 8 -16.86 1.20 1.97
C TRP A 8 -18.24 1.45 1.36
N ARG A 9 -19.30 1.10 2.09
CA ARG A 9 -20.70 1.16 1.63
C ARG A 9 -20.94 0.51 0.26
N ASN A 10 -20.17 -0.54 -0.08
CA ASN A 10 -20.23 -1.24 -1.36
C ASN A 10 -20.04 -0.36 -2.60
N SER A 11 -19.45 0.83 -2.44
CA SER A 11 -19.20 1.77 -3.53
C SER A 11 -17.83 1.54 -4.16
N ARG A 12 -17.79 1.31 -5.49
CA ARG A 12 -16.56 1.21 -6.27
C ARG A 12 -16.02 2.55 -6.78
N ILE A 13 -16.74 3.63 -6.48
CA ILE A 13 -16.36 4.98 -6.90
C ILE A 13 -15.31 5.50 -5.94
N ASP A 14 -14.20 6.01 -6.47
CA ASP A 14 -13.19 6.70 -5.67
C ASP A 14 -13.75 8.03 -5.16
N PHE A 15 -13.37 8.38 -3.94
CA PHE A 15 -13.82 9.61 -3.29
C PHE A 15 -12.70 10.23 -2.45
N LYS A 16 -12.86 11.52 -2.13
CA LYS A 16 -11.97 12.24 -1.23
C LYS A 16 -12.69 12.51 0.09
N ASP A 17 -12.29 11.82 1.13
CA ASP A 17 -12.71 12.18 2.49
C ASP A 17 -12.01 13.47 2.94
N ARG A 18 -12.77 14.37 3.57
CA ARG A 18 -12.28 15.65 4.12
C ARG A 18 -12.55 15.79 5.61
N ARG A 19 -13.24 14.82 6.20
CA ARG A 19 -13.67 14.86 7.61
C ARG A 19 -12.67 14.17 8.52
N HIS A 20 -12.09 13.08 8.03
CA HIS A 20 -11.13 12.27 8.79
C HIS A 20 -9.70 12.58 8.32
N PRO A 21 -8.70 12.59 9.21
CA PRO A 21 -7.29 12.69 8.83
C PRO A 21 -6.86 11.57 7.90
N LEU A 22 -7.32 10.34 8.17
CA LEU A 22 -7.10 9.13 7.39
C LEU A 22 -8.41 8.32 7.33
N PHE A 23 -8.72 7.75 6.18
CA PHE A 23 -9.91 6.94 5.96
C PHE A 23 -9.65 5.85 4.92
N VAL A 24 -10.18 4.63 5.15
CA VAL A 24 -10.04 3.49 4.25
C VAL A 24 -11.29 3.39 3.36
N GLY A 25 -11.09 3.49 2.04
CA GLY A 25 -12.17 3.41 1.06
C GLY A 25 -12.45 1.99 0.55
N SER A 26 -11.39 1.20 0.34
CA SER A 26 -11.52 -0.19 -0.13
C SER A 26 -10.22 -0.95 0.06
N CYS A 27 -10.34 -2.29 0.10
CA CYS A 27 -9.21 -3.18 0.24
C CYS A 27 -9.49 -4.48 -0.51
N GLY A 28 -8.43 -5.13 -1.03
CA GLY A 28 -8.63 -6.41 -1.72
C GLY A 28 -7.32 -7.11 -2.04
N THR A 29 -7.48 -8.29 -2.62
CA THR A 29 -6.37 -9.12 -3.10
C THR A 29 -6.71 -9.78 -4.44
N TYR A 30 -5.66 -10.01 -5.22
CA TYR A 30 -5.68 -10.86 -6.42
C TYR A 30 -4.63 -11.95 -6.29
N ARG A 31 -4.99 -13.18 -6.64
CA ARG A 31 -4.04 -14.26 -6.90
C ARG A 31 -4.23 -14.76 -8.32
N LEU A 32 -3.22 -14.58 -9.15
CA LEU A 32 -3.25 -14.99 -10.54
C LEU A 32 -2.89 -16.47 -10.65
N LEU A 33 -3.84 -17.29 -11.13
CA LEU A 33 -3.65 -18.74 -11.29
C LEU A 33 -3.61 -19.14 -12.77
N SER A 34 -4.57 -18.67 -13.57
CA SER A 34 -4.77 -19.12 -14.94
C SER A 34 -4.95 -17.99 -15.95
N ILE A 35 -5.06 -16.75 -15.49
CA ILE A 35 -5.18 -15.58 -16.39
C ILE A 35 -3.82 -15.24 -17.02
N THR A 36 -3.79 -14.99 -18.33
CA THR A 36 -2.53 -14.69 -19.01
C THR A 36 -1.94 -13.35 -18.56
N LYS A 37 -2.76 -12.31 -18.49
CA LYS A 37 -2.35 -10.96 -18.09
C LYS A 37 -3.51 -10.23 -17.43
N LEU A 38 -3.23 -9.51 -16.36
CA LEU A 38 -4.18 -8.61 -15.69
C LEU A 38 -3.65 -7.17 -15.75
N PRO A 39 -4.12 -6.32 -16.69
CA PRO A 39 -3.67 -4.95 -16.81
C PRO A 39 -4.55 -3.98 -16.02
N THR A 40 -3.95 -2.90 -15.58
CA THR A 40 -4.63 -1.69 -15.08
C THR A 40 -4.02 -0.47 -15.76
N HIS A 41 -4.86 0.40 -16.32
CA HIS A 41 -4.42 1.68 -16.85
C HIS A 41 -5.45 2.76 -16.53
N ARG A 42 -5.06 3.74 -15.72
CA ARG A 42 -5.82 4.94 -15.35
C ARG A 42 -4.97 6.18 -15.64
N PRO A 43 -5.09 6.78 -16.84
CA PRO A 43 -4.22 7.89 -17.26
C PRO A 43 -4.29 9.13 -16.36
N ARG A 44 -5.44 9.37 -15.72
CA ARG A 44 -5.65 10.49 -14.78
C ARG A 44 -5.49 10.09 -13.33
N GLY A 45 -5.06 8.83 -13.08
CA GLY A 45 -4.99 8.27 -11.74
C GLY A 45 -6.35 8.19 -11.05
N ARG A 46 -6.31 8.09 -9.74
CA ARG A 46 -7.46 8.14 -8.83
C ARG A 46 -7.43 9.45 -8.02
N ILE A 47 -8.49 9.76 -7.30
CA ILE A 47 -8.53 10.91 -6.38
C ILE A 47 -8.12 10.54 -4.95
N ASP A 48 -7.97 9.25 -4.66
CA ASP A 48 -7.46 8.67 -3.43
C ASP A 48 -6.03 8.12 -3.61
N PHE A 49 -5.41 7.71 -2.52
CA PHE A 49 -4.14 7.00 -2.50
C PHE A 49 -4.38 5.51 -2.73
N GLN A 50 -3.40 4.84 -3.34
CA GLN A 50 -3.39 3.38 -3.46
C GLN A 50 -2.03 2.84 -3.03
N LEU A 51 -2.03 1.89 -2.09
CA LEU A 51 -0.87 1.09 -1.73
C LEU A 51 -1.11 -0.34 -2.21
N LEU A 52 -0.14 -0.89 -2.97
CA LEU A 52 -0.16 -2.26 -3.45
C LEU A 52 1.01 -3.03 -2.82
N TYR A 53 0.76 -4.21 -2.30
CA TYR A 53 1.75 -5.13 -1.77
C TYR A 53 1.91 -6.34 -2.69
N VAL A 54 3.09 -6.54 -3.26
CA VAL A 54 3.42 -7.75 -4.04
C VAL A 54 3.83 -8.83 -3.05
N ALA A 55 2.90 -9.72 -2.71
CA ALA A 55 3.12 -10.77 -1.72
C ALA A 55 3.83 -12.00 -2.31
N ALA A 56 3.59 -12.29 -3.60
CA ALA A 56 4.23 -13.37 -4.33
C ALA A 56 4.40 -12.99 -5.80
N GLY A 57 5.35 -13.61 -6.49
CA GLY A 57 5.65 -13.35 -7.89
C GLY A 57 6.24 -11.96 -8.12
N LYS A 58 5.76 -11.28 -9.14
CA LYS A 58 6.20 -9.91 -9.49
C LYS A 58 5.11 -9.15 -10.23
N GLY A 59 5.20 -7.82 -10.21
CA GLY A 59 4.36 -6.92 -10.98
C GLY A 59 5.20 -5.99 -11.87
N HIS A 60 4.58 -5.49 -12.93
CA HIS A 60 5.16 -4.54 -13.87
C HIS A 60 4.46 -3.20 -13.67
N PHE A 61 5.19 -2.21 -13.20
CA PHE A 61 4.67 -0.89 -12.83
C PHE A 61 5.33 0.20 -13.65
N TYR A 62 4.56 1.16 -14.14
CA TYR A 62 5.06 2.33 -14.87
C TYR A 62 4.98 3.55 -13.97
N TYR A 63 6.10 4.20 -13.75
CA TYR A 63 6.20 5.52 -13.12
C TYR A 63 7.49 6.20 -13.59
N ASN A 64 7.53 7.53 -13.54
CA ASN A 64 8.65 8.32 -14.05
C ASN A 64 9.04 7.98 -15.51
N GLY A 65 8.03 7.67 -16.36
CA GLY A 65 8.21 7.36 -17.77
C GLY A 65 8.87 6.02 -18.09
N LYS A 66 9.05 5.13 -17.10
CA LYS A 66 9.71 3.84 -17.27
C LYS A 66 8.90 2.70 -16.65
N GLU A 67 9.11 1.50 -17.21
CA GLU A 67 8.65 0.26 -16.60
C GLU A 67 9.63 -0.20 -15.52
N HIS A 68 9.07 -0.62 -14.38
CA HIS A 68 9.78 -1.19 -13.26
C HIS A 68 9.20 -2.57 -12.93
N ILE A 69 10.06 -3.58 -12.88
CA ILE A 69 9.66 -4.93 -12.46
C ILE A 69 9.85 -4.99 -10.95
N ILE A 70 8.76 -5.15 -10.22
CA ILE A 70 8.72 -5.14 -8.77
C ILE A 70 8.43 -6.55 -8.26
N PRO A 71 9.41 -7.23 -7.65
CA PRO A 71 9.24 -8.57 -7.10
C PRO A 71 8.49 -8.56 -5.76
N ALA A 72 8.13 -9.76 -5.30
CA ALA A 72 7.57 -9.98 -3.97
C ALA A 72 8.45 -9.32 -2.88
N GLY A 73 7.80 -8.88 -1.79
CA GLY A 73 8.46 -8.17 -0.70
C GLY A 73 8.62 -6.67 -0.94
N ASN A 74 7.83 -6.12 -1.85
CA ASN A 74 7.80 -4.67 -2.10
C ASN A 74 6.37 -4.16 -2.11
N MET A 75 6.22 -2.90 -1.72
CA MET A 75 4.96 -2.17 -1.86
C MET A 75 5.12 -1.01 -2.84
N VAL A 76 4.04 -0.71 -3.57
CA VAL A 76 4.00 0.40 -4.52
C VAL A 76 2.92 1.37 -4.11
N LEU A 77 3.31 2.63 -3.90
CA LEU A 77 2.40 3.71 -3.50
C LEU A 77 2.12 4.63 -4.68
N TYR A 78 0.85 4.75 -5.04
CA TYR A 78 0.33 5.78 -5.94
C TYR A 78 -0.40 6.86 -5.14
N ARG A 79 -0.09 8.10 -5.46
CA ARG A 79 -0.73 9.28 -4.87
C ARG A 79 -1.91 9.74 -5.73
N PRO A 80 -2.79 10.58 -5.21
CA PRO A 80 -3.90 11.13 -5.99
C PRO A 80 -3.42 11.79 -7.29
N ARG A 81 -4.13 11.47 -8.39
CA ARG A 81 -3.90 11.99 -9.75
C ARG A 81 -2.59 11.55 -10.42
N GLU A 82 -1.83 10.64 -9.83
CA GLU A 82 -0.73 9.98 -10.52
C GLU A 82 -1.26 8.94 -11.51
N GLU A 83 -0.73 8.91 -12.72
CA GLU A 83 -1.07 7.85 -13.68
C GLU A 83 -0.81 6.48 -13.05
N GLN A 84 -1.82 5.61 -13.08
CA GLN A 84 -1.70 4.25 -12.64
C GLN A 84 -1.65 3.34 -13.86
N ARG A 85 -0.48 2.81 -14.15
CA ARG A 85 -0.25 1.87 -15.25
C ARG A 85 0.59 0.72 -14.74
N TYR A 86 -0.05 -0.45 -14.62
CA TYR A 86 0.62 -1.65 -14.14
C TYR A 86 -0.09 -2.90 -14.65
N TYR A 87 0.60 -4.02 -14.64
CA TYR A 87 0.05 -5.30 -14.99
C TYR A 87 0.79 -6.45 -14.32
N TYR A 88 0.12 -7.61 -14.29
CA TYR A 88 0.64 -8.86 -13.75
C TYR A 88 0.47 -9.96 -14.78
N TYR A 89 1.41 -10.91 -14.84
CA TYR A 89 1.29 -12.12 -15.65
C TYR A 89 0.90 -13.30 -14.77
N GLY A 90 0.01 -14.18 -15.28
CA GLY A 90 -0.37 -15.41 -14.62
C GLY A 90 0.79 -16.40 -14.45
N ALA A 91 1.71 -16.40 -15.42
CA ALA A 91 2.92 -17.24 -15.36
C ALA A 91 3.84 -16.91 -14.16
N ASP A 92 3.77 -15.71 -13.62
CA ASP A 92 4.54 -15.30 -12.44
C ASP A 92 3.87 -15.70 -11.11
N HIS A 93 2.67 -16.29 -11.16
CA HIS A 93 1.86 -16.65 -9.99
C HIS A 93 1.71 -15.50 -8.99
N THR A 94 1.54 -14.28 -9.52
CA THR A 94 1.54 -13.07 -8.71
C THR A 94 0.36 -13.04 -7.75
N GLU A 95 0.65 -12.73 -6.50
CA GLU A 95 -0.32 -12.40 -5.47
C GLU A 95 -0.09 -10.96 -5.01
N VAL A 96 -1.16 -10.16 -5.08
CA VAL A 96 -1.11 -8.74 -4.74
C VAL A 96 -2.25 -8.42 -3.80
N PHE A 97 -1.94 -7.70 -2.73
CA PHE A 97 -2.92 -7.00 -1.90
C PHE A 97 -2.91 -5.52 -2.27
N TRP A 98 -4.05 -4.88 -2.16
CA TRP A 98 -4.19 -3.45 -2.43
C TRP A 98 -5.16 -2.80 -1.44
N ILE A 99 -4.91 -1.54 -1.13
CA ILE A 99 -5.77 -0.71 -0.30
C ILE A 99 -5.87 0.69 -0.90
N HIS A 100 -7.09 1.22 -0.94
CA HIS A 100 -7.35 2.61 -1.27
C HIS A 100 -7.70 3.37 -0.01
N PHE A 101 -7.08 4.52 0.18
CA PHE A 101 -7.29 5.35 1.36
C PHE A 101 -7.23 6.84 1.00
N THR A 102 -7.86 7.65 1.83
CA THR A 102 -8.02 9.10 1.63
C THR A 102 -8.06 9.79 2.99
N GLY A 103 -8.17 11.10 3.01
CA GLY A 103 -8.26 11.88 4.24
C GLY A 103 -7.76 13.30 4.04
N SER A 104 -7.93 14.11 5.08
CA SER A 104 -7.48 15.50 5.09
C SER A 104 -5.99 15.66 5.39
N ASP A 105 -5.34 14.62 6.00
CA ASP A 105 -3.96 14.72 6.49
C ASP A 105 -3.04 13.56 6.06
N VAL A 106 -3.45 12.80 5.05
CA VAL A 106 -2.73 11.57 4.61
C VAL A 106 -1.25 11.85 4.30
N THR A 107 -0.94 12.98 3.64
CA THR A 107 0.44 13.29 3.26
C THR A 107 1.35 13.46 4.47
N ASN A 108 0.88 14.14 5.52
CA ASN A 108 1.65 14.32 6.75
C ASN A 108 1.76 13.01 7.53
N ILE A 109 0.70 12.20 7.55
CA ILE A 109 0.71 10.85 8.17
C ILE A 109 1.76 9.97 7.47
N LEU A 110 1.79 9.92 6.14
CA LEU A 110 2.80 9.17 5.40
C LEU A 110 4.22 9.65 5.70
N ARG A 111 4.45 10.98 5.70
CA ARG A 111 5.76 11.55 6.07
C ARG A 111 6.18 11.19 7.49
N HIS A 112 5.23 11.20 8.45
CA HIS A 112 5.49 10.79 9.83
C HIS A 112 6.02 9.36 9.93
N TYR A 113 5.53 8.45 9.08
CA TYR A 113 6.02 7.07 8.99
C TYR A 113 7.18 6.88 8.00
N GLY A 114 7.88 7.94 7.62
CA GLY A 114 9.10 7.88 6.84
C GLY A 114 8.92 7.69 5.33
N PHE A 115 7.69 7.78 4.82
CA PHE A 115 7.45 7.75 3.37
C PHE A 115 7.91 9.05 2.73
N LYS A 116 8.81 8.96 1.77
CA LYS A 116 9.36 10.15 1.09
C LYS A 116 8.44 10.61 -0.03
N ASP A 117 8.39 11.94 -0.23
CA ASP A 117 7.65 12.51 -1.36
C ASP A 117 8.27 12.04 -2.69
N GLY A 118 7.41 11.62 -3.63
CA GLY A 118 7.84 11.11 -4.94
C GLY A 118 8.41 9.69 -4.95
N GLU A 119 8.62 9.05 -3.80
CA GLU A 119 9.00 7.65 -3.73
C GLU A 119 7.78 6.76 -3.99
N HIS A 120 7.92 5.83 -4.95
CA HIS A 120 6.85 4.90 -5.31
C HIS A 120 7.02 3.53 -4.66
N VAL A 121 8.26 3.08 -4.44
CA VAL A 121 8.55 1.71 -4.00
C VAL A 121 9.09 1.71 -2.58
N ILE A 122 8.47 0.89 -1.73
CA ILE A 122 8.89 0.62 -0.37
C ILE A 122 9.37 -0.84 -0.30
N HIS A 123 10.63 -1.04 0.09
CA HIS A 123 11.21 -2.36 0.26
C HIS A 123 10.84 -2.90 1.64
N SER A 124 9.73 -3.64 1.71
CA SER A 124 9.15 -4.11 2.98
C SER A 124 9.64 -5.49 3.43
N GLY A 125 10.18 -6.27 2.50
CA GLY A 125 10.32 -7.71 2.69
C GLY A 125 8.98 -8.44 2.58
N THR A 126 9.01 -9.77 2.67
CA THR A 126 7.80 -10.60 2.71
C THR A 126 7.44 -10.90 4.17
N SER A 127 6.17 -10.70 4.53
CA SER A 127 5.64 -11.03 5.85
C SER A 127 4.19 -11.46 5.77
N LEU A 128 3.84 -12.51 6.50
CA LEU A 128 2.45 -12.93 6.69
C LEU A 128 1.65 -11.86 7.45
N GLU A 129 2.30 -11.06 8.27
CA GLU A 129 1.65 -9.98 9.02
C GLU A 129 1.03 -8.94 8.10
N TYR A 130 1.71 -8.56 7.01
CA TYR A 130 1.12 -7.68 6.01
C TYR A 130 -0.15 -8.28 5.40
N SER A 131 -0.08 -9.53 4.94
CA SER A 131 -1.23 -10.22 4.36
C SER A 131 -2.40 -10.32 5.34
N HIS A 132 -2.14 -10.58 6.63
CA HIS A 132 -3.15 -10.62 7.68
C HIS A 132 -3.82 -9.26 7.89
N ILE A 133 -3.05 -8.16 7.91
CA ILE A 133 -3.61 -6.81 8.05
C ILE A 133 -4.57 -6.50 6.89
N PHE A 134 -4.16 -6.77 5.64
CA PHE A 134 -5.04 -6.59 4.49
C PHE A 134 -6.31 -7.45 4.58
N GLN A 135 -6.18 -8.74 4.95
CA GLN A 135 -7.32 -9.64 5.12
C GLN A 135 -8.28 -9.17 6.21
N GLN A 136 -7.76 -8.68 7.33
CA GLN A 136 -8.56 -8.11 8.42
C GLN A 136 -9.33 -6.87 7.96
N ILE A 137 -8.69 -5.96 7.20
CA ILE A 137 -9.37 -4.79 6.63
C ILE A 137 -10.48 -5.22 5.66
N ILE A 138 -10.24 -6.23 4.81
CA ILE A 138 -11.26 -6.79 3.92
C ILE A 138 -12.44 -7.33 4.74
N GLY A 139 -12.17 -8.06 5.82
CA GLY A 139 -13.20 -8.59 6.73
C GLY A 139 -14.04 -7.48 7.35
N GLU A 140 -13.41 -6.46 7.93
CA GLU A 140 -14.10 -5.30 8.52
C GLU A 140 -15.03 -4.60 7.51
N LEU A 141 -14.54 -4.34 6.31
CA LEU A 141 -15.33 -3.70 5.25
C LEU A 141 -16.49 -4.56 4.74
N LYS A 142 -16.42 -5.89 4.85
CA LYS A 142 -17.50 -6.82 4.50
C LYS A 142 -18.56 -6.92 5.58
N GLU A 143 -18.12 -7.06 6.83
CA GLU A 143 -18.98 -7.34 7.96
C GLU A 143 -19.69 -6.09 8.46
N CYS A 144 -19.08 -4.91 8.29
CA CYS A 144 -19.62 -3.61 8.69
C CYS A 144 -20.12 -3.59 10.15
N GLN A 145 -19.40 -4.27 11.05
CA GLN A 145 -19.72 -4.26 12.48
C GLN A 145 -19.55 -2.86 13.09
N PRO A 146 -20.14 -2.54 14.23
CA PRO A 146 -19.90 -1.26 14.89
C PRO A 146 -18.39 -0.93 14.98
N HIS A 147 -18.02 0.31 14.64
CA HIS A 147 -16.62 0.80 14.62
C HIS A 147 -15.68 0.16 13.58
N TYR A 148 -16.21 -0.48 12.55
CA TYR A 148 -15.38 -1.09 11.48
C TYR A 148 -14.53 -0.05 10.75
N GLU A 149 -14.99 1.19 10.60
CA GLU A 149 -14.25 2.27 9.95
C GLU A 149 -12.98 2.60 10.76
N GLU A 150 -13.13 2.77 12.09
CA GLU A 150 -12.01 2.99 13.01
C GLU A 150 -11.06 1.78 13.03
N ALA A 151 -11.61 0.57 13.04
CA ALA A 151 -10.81 -0.65 12.99
C ALA A 151 -9.94 -0.72 11.73
N CYS A 152 -10.49 -0.36 10.56
CA CYS A 152 -9.72 -0.25 9.31
C CYS A 152 -8.61 0.80 9.40
N ILE A 153 -8.90 1.98 9.97
CA ILE A 153 -7.92 3.06 10.14
C ILE A 153 -6.77 2.61 11.04
N TYR A 154 -7.05 1.99 12.19
CA TYR A 154 -6.01 1.50 13.10
C TYR A 154 -5.13 0.42 12.46
N ARG A 155 -5.71 -0.50 11.67
CA ARG A 155 -4.94 -1.50 10.94
C ARG A 155 -4.07 -0.88 9.85
N LEU A 156 -4.54 0.16 9.18
CA LEU A 156 -3.72 0.89 8.21
C LEU A 156 -2.56 1.64 8.90
N HIS A 157 -2.78 2.24 10.07
CA HIS A 157 -1.70 2.80 10.88
C HIS A 157 -0.69 1.74 11.29
N LEU A 158 -1.14 0.55 11.72
CA LEU A 158 -0.25 -0.56 12.05
C LEU A 158 0.60 -0.97 10.84
N LEU A 159 0.00 -1.04 9.65
CA LEU A 159 0.74 -1.31 8.41
C LEU A 159 1.82 -0.25 8.17
N PHE A 160 1.52 1.04 8.36
CA PHE A 160 2.50 2.11 8.20
C PHE A 160 3.63 2.03 9.25
N ILE A 161 3.33 1.68 10.51
CA ILE A 161 4.34 1.44 11.55
C ILE A 161 5.31 0.33 11.12
N LEU A 162 4.78 -0.78 10.61
CA LEU A 162 5.61 -1.90 10.16
C LEU A 162 6.45 -1.57 8.92
N LEU A 163 6.04 -0.56 8.13
CA LEU A 163 6.76 -0.08 6.95
C LEU A 163 7.72 1.07 7.25
N ASP A 164 7.71 1.62 8.46
CA ASP A 164 8.65 2.67 8.86
C ASP A 164 10.09 2.19 8.71
N PRO A 165 10.98 2.94 8.00
CA PRO A 165 12.37 2.55 7.84
C PRO A 165 13.10 2.31 9.16
N CYS A 166 12.74 3.01 10.24
CA CYS A 166 13.30 2.78 11.57
C CYS A 166 12.92 1.41 12.13
N HIS A 167 11.73 0.91 11.80
CA HIS A 167 11.27 -0.41 12.18
C HIS A 167 11.87 -1.50 11.28
N LEU A 168 11.92 -1.27 9.96
CA LEU A 168 12.47 -2.23 8.99
C LEU A 168 13.98 -2.41 9.12
N TYR A 169 14.72 -1.34 9.46
CA TYR A 169 16.18 -1.33 9.53
C TYR A 169 16.68 -0.74 10.84
N PRO A 170 16.39 -1.33 12.01
CA PRO A 170 16.70 -0.74 13.32
C PRO A 170 18.21 -0.48 13.52
N PHE A 171 19.08 -1.30 12.95
CA PHE A 171 20.53 -1.14 13.09
C PHE A 171 21.14 -0.05 12.19
N ALA A 172 20.49 0.34 11.09
CA ALA A 172 21.01 1.37 10.20
C ALA A 172 20.96 2.77 10.82
N PHE A 173 20.01 3.01 11.72
CA PHE A 173 19.87 4.29 12.44
C PHE A 173 20.78 4.40 13.64
N THR A 174 21.11 3.29 14.31
CA THR A 174 22.04 3.27 15.46
C THR A 174 23.46 3.67 15.04
N LEU A 175 23.89 3.28 13.83
CA LEU A 175 25.21 3.64 13.31
C LEU A 175 25.33 5.11 12.92
N LYS A 176 24.27 5.75 12.43
CA LYS A 176 24.26 7.19 12.10
C LYS A 176 24.30 8.06 13.36
N GLY A 177 23.50 7.74 14.36
CA GLY A 177 23.51 8.47 15.63
C GLY A 177 24.85 8.40 16.39
N SER A 178 25.64 7.34 16.18
CA SER A 178 26.97 7.18 16.74
C SER A 178 28.04 8.02 16.02
N LEU A 179 27.88 8.31 14.73
CA LEU A 179 28.82 9.12 13.94
C LEU A 179 28.62 10.62 14.17
N ASP A 180 27.38 11.07 14.35
CA ASP A 180 27.09 12.49 14.60
C ASP A 180 27.56 12.97 16.02
N SER A 181 27.70 12.05 16.99
CA SER A 181 28.21 12.36 18.31
C SER A 181 29.75 12.42 18.38
N ILE A 182 30.46 11.94 17.36
CA ILE A 182 31.95 11.98 17.31
C ILE A 182 32.46 13.24 16.60
N CYS A 183 31.62 13.92 15.82
CA CYS A 183 32.01 15.15 15.11
C CYS A 183 31.83 16.45 15.91
N HIS A 184 31.39 16.40 17.19
CA HIS A 184 31.13 17.56 18.04
C HIS A 184 31.90 17.53 19.37
N SER A 185 33.05 16.87 19.40
CA SER A 185 34.04 16.95 20.51
C SER A 185 35.37 17.49 20.03
#